data_1096e981619e5ab1c6f1e9e3153f20ab
#
_entry.id   1096e981619e5ab1c6f1e9e3153f20ab
#
_cell.length_a   1.000
_cell.length_b   1.000
_cell.length_c   1.000
_cell.angle_alpha   90.00
_cell.angle_beta   90.00
_cell.angle_gamma   90.00
#
_symmetry.space_group_name_H-M   'P 1'
#
loop_
_entity.id
_entity.type
_entity.pdbx_description
1 polymer ?
#
loop_
_entity_poly.entity_id
_entity_poly.type
_entity_poly.pdbx_seq_one_letter_code
_entity_poly.pdbx_strand_id
1 'polypeptide(L)'
;MSVDIENAFNSTRHRVIYDSLCLYYPSLLPFFRFKYEQPSPMRNNAGDIVAYTRTGVGQGDPWGSLFFELAIQPSLLRTQEALKAIEIEMDLHIPGRKGIVIAFEDDTSAMGDTRAIVRLAPLVKDIFAQDGFHVKVTKSTITGSDIETIASIDPLPDGFRISAQGTTMLGVPIGNRDYRRLIAERKLREMQPSTAALQVMGPRIATSLLLQSINLRPLFMMSSDSNPDDIVEYARAFDAQTVSTVAALLHTEVTDMLEYRCFLPPHLGGLGLIRHAGMSTEKAQIVQRLAFSEFISKYYPSEYINATETNTLVNVQLGKYEGLEDKTELTQEIMESMTLLNSRSKLSVAKRAAETTSSADIHDALQGESLSKAAWMLSCSSSGTSFAKSNRGIQNERLFSAEQFRCTLRSKLGAGPIEDLPHTEFTCQCTAVYCPREDPFHGCHCNINAQFRVRRHNEIQRVLKDYTKKCLGLPDHAVHLEAFAGTTAGTDLVAPKRVTADISVIVGAETLWIDVSVVDPGCQHYIQRYRSNEVPDAAAKAMETSKRSHYSAVKDPLPLPPASVIPFVLETSGRLGPSALGFIQRISGAHTYLRSQLLKEINFICAIYSGRMLEATREWMRANPHKWSA
;
A
#
# COMPACT_ATOMS: atom_id res chain seq x y z
N MET A 1 -5.85 33.40 5.22
CA MET A 1 -5.99 33.83 3.82
C MET A 1 -5.26 32.86 2.94
N SER A 2 -5.89 32.41 1.86
CA SER A 2 -5.26 31.61 0.79
C SER A 2 -5.10 32.51 -0.44
N VAL A 3 -3.94 32.46 -1.08
CA VAL A 3 -3.57 33.32 -2.21
C VAL A 3 -3.36 32.45 -3.44
N ASP A 4 -4.10 32.70 -4.53
CA ASP A 4 -3.94 32.04 -5.83
C ASP A 4 -3.05 32.89 -6.74
N ILE A 5 -2.00 32.31 -7.28
CA ILE A 5 -1.05 32.98 -8.18
C ILE A 5 -1.36 32.58 -9.62
N GLU A 6 -1.62 33.55 -10.48
CA GLU A 6 -1.98 33.29 -11.88
C GLU A 6 -0.81 32.73 -12.68
N ASN A 7 -0.99 31.53 -13.27
CA ASN A 7 0.03 30.86 -14.09
C ASN A 7 1.42 30.80 -13.44
N ALA A 8 1.48 30.58 -12.14
CA ALA A 8 2.64 30.66 -11.28
C ALA A 8 3.95 30.17 -11.94
N PHE A 9 4.02 28.89 -12.31
CA PHE A 9 5.21 28.30 -12.96
C PHE A 9 5.56 28.96 -14.30
N ASN A 10 4.55 29.29 -15.12
CA ASN A 10 4.78 29.86 -16.46
C ASN A 10 5.11 31.35 -16.42
N SER A 11 4.70 32.07 -15.38
CA SER A 11 4.94 33.50 -15.21
C SER A 11 6.26 33.85 -14.51
N THR A 12 6.93 32.83 -13.93
CA THR A 12 8.18 33.01 -13.18
C THR A 12 9.25 33.67 -14.03
N ARG A 13 9.76 34.80 -13.56
CA ARG A 13 10.82 35.54 -14.27
C ARG A 13 12.19 34.90 -14.01
N HIS A 14 12.92 34.55 -15.05
CA HIS A 14 14.28 33.99 -14.94
C HIS A 14 15.25 34.92 -14.20
N ARG A 15 15.04 36.23 -14.29
CA ARG A 15 15.86 37.21 -13.57
C ARG A 15 15.76 37.05 -12.05
N VAL A 16 14.53 36.84 -11.53
CA VAL A 16 14.33 36.67 -10.08
C VAL A 16 14.99 35.39 -9.59
N ILE A 17 14.88 34.30 -10.37
CA ILE A 17 15.60 33.03 -10.06
C ILE A 17 17.11 33.28 -10.05
N TYR A 18 17.63 33.96 -11.06
CA TYR A 18 19.05 34.27 -11.17
C TYR A 18 19.56 35.05 -9.96
N ASP A 19 18.84 36.11 -9.57
CA ASP A 19 19.21 36.96 -8.43
C ASP A 19 19.19 36.17 -7.12
N SER A 20 18.17 35.33 -6.91
CA SER A 20 18.08 34.40 -5.74
C SER A 20 19.21 33.36 -5.75
N LEU A 21 19.56 32.81 -6.92
CA LEU A 21 20.69 31.89 -7.03
C LEU A 21 22.03 32.54 -6.73
N CYS A 22 22.25 33.78 -7.21
CA CYS A 22 23.45 34.55 -6.88
C CYS A 22 23.62 34.74 -5.37
N LEU A 23 22.52 34.93 -4.67
CA LEU A 23 22.52 35.20 -3.23
C LEU A 23 22.68 33.92 -2.39
N TYR A 24 21.92 32.88 -2.70
CA TYR A 24 21.78 31.72 -1.83
C TYR A 24 22.51 30.47 -2.34
N TYR A 25 22.58 30.25 -3.67
CA TYR A 25 23.11 29.02 -4.27
C TYR A 25 23.94 29.28 -5.54
N PRO A 26 25.03 30.04 -5.44
CA PRO A 26 25.84 30.44 -6.62
C PRO A 26 26.43 29.25 -7.39
N SER A 27 26.60 28.09 -6.74
CA SER A 27 27.05 26.84 -7.38
C SER A 27 26.05 26.27 -8.40
N LEU A 28 24.78 26.63 -8.34
CA LEU A 28 23.75 26.18 -9.29
C LEU A 28 23.63 27.11 -10.53
N LEU A 29 24.28 28.27 -10.55
CA LEU A 29 24.22 29.20 -11.67
C LEU A 29 24.65 28.61 -13.02
N PRO A 30 25.73 27.81 -13.13
CA PRO A 30 26.09 27.19 -14.40
C PRO A 30 24.99 26.29 -14.95
N PHE A 31 24.34 25.51 -14.08
CA PHE A 31 23.22 24.66 -14.47
C PHE A 31 21.98 25.44 -14.87
N PHE A 32 21.64 26.51 -14.12
CA PHE A 32 20.52 27.38 -14.46
C PHE A 32 20.73 28.05 -15.82
N ARG A 33 21.92 28.57 -16.10
CA ARG A 33 22.27 29.15 -17.40
C ARG A 33 22.15 28.12 -18.52
N PHE A 34 22.72 26.93 -18.33
CA PHE A 34 22.60 25.84 -19.31
C PHE A 34 21.14 25.56 -19.67
N LYS A 35 20.23 25.62 -18.70
CA LYS A 35 18.83 25.29 -18.90
C LYS A 35 17.97 26.42 -19.45
N TYR A 36 18.21 27.66 -19.04
CA TYR A 36 17.30 28.78 -19.28
C TYR A 36 17.95 30.01 -19.99
N GLU A 37 19.22 29.99 -20.29
CA GLU A 37 19.89 31.11 -20.99
C GLU A 37 19.39 31.27 -22.43
N GLN A 38 19.04 30.17 -23.08
CA GLN A 38 18.44 30.16 -24.40
C GLN A 38 16.95 29.79 -24.33
N PRO A 39 16.10 30.46 -25.16
CA PRO A 39 14.71 30.09 -25.26
C PRO A 39 14.53 28.62 -25.67
N SER A 40 13.74 27.86 -24.94
CA SER A 40 13.48 26.44 -25.23
C SER A 40 12.40 26.29 -26.29
N PRO A 41 12.61 25.53 -27.38
CA PRO A 41 11.59 25.34 -28.41
C PRO A 41 10.48 24.39 -27.91
N MET A 42 9.24 24.79 -28.08
CA MET A 42 8.05 23.95 -27.91
C MET A 42 7.73 23.27 -29.24
N ARG A 43 7.58 21.94 -29.21
CA ARG A 43 7.31 21.14 -30.39
C ARG A 43 5.92 20.50 -30.31
N ASN A 44 5.25 20.38 -31.46
CA ASN A 44 4.02 19.59 -31.59
C ASN A 44 4.35 18.08 -31.72
N ASN A 45 3.30 17.25 -31.83
CA ASN A 45 3.44 15.79 -31.99
C ASN A 45 4.15 15.39 -33.32
N ALA A 46 4.19 16.29 -34.31
CA ALA A 46 4.91 16.07 -35.57
C ALA A 46 6.39 16.49 -35.51
N GLY A 47 6.82 17.09 -34.38
CA GLY A 47 8.20 17.55 -34.18
C GLY A 47 8.44 18.99 -34.61
N ASP A 48 7.45 19.71 -35.13
CA ASP A 48 7.59 21.11 -35.57
C ASP A 48 7.67 22.05 -34.38
N ILE A 49 8.49 23.09 -34.48
CA ILE A 49 8.58 24.15 -33.47
C ILE A 49 7.36 25.07 -33.61
N VAL A 50 6.50 25.08 -32.60
CA VAL A 50 5.28 25.91 -32.57
C VAL A 50 5.44 27.18 -31.75
N ALA A 51 6.37 27.23 -30.80
CA ALA A 51 6.66 28.39 -29.96
C ALA A 51 8.03 28.24 -29.30
N TYR A 52 8.44 29.32 -28.59
CA TYR A 52 9.62 29.33 -27.71
C TYR A 52 9.21 29.80 -26.32
N THR A 53 9.63 29.09 -25.28
CA THR A 53 9.49 29.55 -23.90
C THR A 53 10.63 30.49 -23.56
N ARG A 54 10.29 31.69 -23.07
CA ARG A 54 11.26 32.74 -22.67
C ARG A 54 11.14 33.10 -21.18
N THR A 55 10.09 32.64 -20.55
CA THR A 55 9.78 32.84 -19.13
C THR A 55 9.23 31.54 -18.56
N GLY A 56 9.15 31.46 -17.27
CA GLY A 56 8.59 30.29 -16.58
C GLY A 56 9.60 29.16 -16.38
N VAL A 57 9.17 28.21 -15.61
CA VAL A 57 9.89 26.96 -15.33
C VAL A 57 9.03 25.75 -15.70
N GLY A 58 9.67 24.63 -16.04
CA GLY A 58 8.97 23.44 -16.52
C GLY A 58 8.12 22.78 -15.44
N GLN A 59 6.82 22.64 -15.68
CA GLN A 59 5.96 21.82 -14.84
C GLN A 59 6.34 20.33 -14.99
N GLY A 60 6.46 19.64 -13.85
CA GLY A 60 6.90 18.24 -13.81
C GLY A 60 8.41 18.02 -13.91
N ASP A 61 9.18 19.07 -14.07
CA ASP A 61 10.62 19.05 -13.96
C ASP A 61 11.03 19.22 -12.49
N PRO A 62 11.80 18.32 -11.89
CA PRO A 62 12.25 18.44 -10.50
C PRO A 62 12.97 19.74 -10.18
N TRP A 63 13.70 20.32 -11.15
CA TRP A 63 14.36 21.61 -11.02
C TRP A 63 13.40 22.78 -11.20
N GLY A 64 12.29 22.56 -11.89
CA GLY A 64 11.24 23.56 -12.07
C GLY A 64 10.65 24.01 -10.75
N SER A 65 10.27 23.07 -9.87
CA SER A 65 9.76 23.35 -8.53
C SER A 65 10.81 24.12 -7.70
N LEU A 66 12.06 23.65 -7.65
CA LEU A 66 13.12 24.34 -6.91
C LEU A 66 13.33 25.81 -7.38
N PHE A 67 13.37 26.01 -8.70
CA PHE A 67 13.57 27.37 -9.25
C PHE A 67 12.33 28.25 -9.04
N PHE A 68 11.14 27.69 -9.07
CA PHE A 68 9.93 28.40 -8.71
C PHE A 68 9.95 28.84 -7.23
N GLU A 69 10.29 27.93 -6.31
CA GLU A 69 10.38 28.21 -4.87
C GLU A 69 11.42 29.33 -4.59
N LEU A 70 12.57 29.29 -5.27
CA LEU A 70 13.57 30.35 -5.17
C LEU A 70 13.08 31.70 -5.70
N ALA A 71 12.24 31.71 -6.72
CA ALA A 71 11.67 32.93 -7.28
C ALA A 71 10.59 33.55 -6.40
N ILE A 72 9.74 32.72 -5.75
CA ILE A 72 8.65 33.23 -4.90
C ILE A 72 9.11 33.62 -3.49
N GLN A 73 10.23 33.07 -3.01
CA GLN A 73 10.72 33.27 -1.65
C GLN A 73 10.86 34.75 -1.25
N PRO A 74 11.38 35.69 -2.07
CA PRO A 74 11.42 37.10 -1.71
C PRO A 74 10.04 37.70 -1.42
N SER A 75 9.02 37.33 -2.22
CA SER A 75 7.64 37.78 -2.00
C SER A 75 7.07 37.22 -0.70
N LEU A 76 7.35 35.94 -0.36
CA LEU A 76 6.91 35.32 0.90
C LEU A 76 7.55 36.01 2.11
N LEU A 77 8.85 36.28 2.06
CA LEU A 77 9.57 36.98 3.15
C LEU A 77 9.02 38.37 3.38
N ARG A 78 8.82 39.19 2.31
CA ARG A 78 8.23 40.53 2.44
C ARG A 78 6.79 40.47 2.97
N THR A 79 6.01 39.45 2.57
CA THR A 79 4.65 39.25 3.08
C THR A 79 4.67 38.91 4.56
N GLN A 80 5.62 38.05 5.01
CA GLN A 80 5.81 37.73 6.43
C GLN A 80 6.22 38.99 7.24
N GLU A 81 7.13 39.82 6.72
CA GLU A 81 7.53 41.07 7.37
C GLU A 81 6.37 42.06 7.46
N ALA A 82 5.56 42.18 6.39
CA ALA A 82 4.37 43.03 6.39
C ALA A 82 3.35 42.56 7.42
N LEU A 83 3.09 41.24 7.50
CA LEU A 83 2.19 40.66 8.51
C LEU A 83 2.66 40.99 9.93
N LYS A 84 3.95 40.80 10.21
CA LYS A 84 4.56 41.10 11.50
C LYS A 84 4.45 42.60 11.85
N ALA A 85 4.68 43.48 10.90
CA ALA A 85 4.55 44.94 11.11
C ALA A 85 3.10 45.31 11.46
N ILE A 86 2.12 44.74 10.76
CA ILE A 86 0.69 44.98 11.03
C ILE A 86 0.32 44.48 12.44
N GLU A 87 0.77 43.29 12.82
CA GLU A 87 0.49 42.73 14.15
C GLU A 87 1.06 43.59 15.27
N ILE A 88 2.26 44.18 15.09
CA ILE A 88 2.88 45.11 16.04
C ILE A 88 2.07 46.41 16.11
N GLU A 89 1.76 47.02 14.95
CA GLU A 89 0.98 48.28 14.88
C GLU A 89 -0.40 48.16 15.55
N MET A 90 -1.03 46.99 15.42
CA MET A 90 -2.37 46.76 15.97
C MET A 90 -2.36 46.23 17.43
N ASP A 91 -1.18 46.10 18.05
CA ASP A 91 -1.01 45.53 19.40
C ASP A 91 -1.63 44.11 19.52
N LEU A 92 -1.50 43.31 18.45
CA LEU A 92 -2.02 41.94 18.37
C LEU A 92 -0.96 40.92 18.78
N HIS A 93 0.15 41.34 19.35
CA HIS A 93 1.24 40.46 19.74
C HIS A 93 0.87 39.63 20.96
N ILE A 94 0.38 38.40 20.70
CA ILE A 94 0.16 37.38 21.73
C ILE A 94 1.41 36.52 21.80
N PRO A 95 2.10 36.41 22.96
CA PRO A 95 3.23 35.49 23.11
C PRO A 95 2.85 34.07 22.68
N GLY A 96 3.61 33.49 21.74
CA GLY A 96 3.35 32.15 21.21
C GLY A 96 2.35 32.07 20.04
N ARG A 97 1.66 33.19 19.66
CA ARG A 97 0.78 33.24 18.48
C ARG A 97 1.25 34.31 17.51
N LYS A 98 2.19 33.98 16.67
CA LYS A 98 2.65 34.87 15.57
C LYS A 98 1.93 34.50 14.30
N GLY A 99 1.59 35.49 13.51
CA GLY A 99 1.13 35.30 12.13
C GLY A 99 2.22 34.63 11.30
N ILE A 100 1.84 33.71 10.45
CA ILE A 100 2.76 32.94 9.59
C ILE A 100 2.31 32.98 8.13
N VAL A 101 3.27 33.10 7.23
CA VAL A 101 3.09 32.93 5.78
C VAL A 101 3.78 31.64 5.39
N ILE A 102 3.05 30.74 4.76
CA ILE A 102 3.55 29.47 4.27
C ILE A 102 3.19 29.28 2.80
N ALA A 103 4.03 28.58 2.07
CA ALA A 103 3.73 28.17 0.71
C ALA A 103 4.14 26.71 0.49
N PHE A 104 3.40 26.04 -0.35
CA PHE A 104 3.78 24.78 -0.96
C PHE A 104 3.61 24.95 -2.48
N GLU A 105 4.73 25.16 -3.16
CA GLU A 105 4.75 25.61 -4.54
C GLU A 105 3.92 26.91 -4.70
N ASP A 106 2.89 26.92 -5.56
CA ASP A 106 2.03 28.09 -5.82
C ASP A 106 0.91 28.27 -4.78
N ASP A 107 0.60 27.25 -4.00
CA ASP A 107 -0.39 27.31 -2.92
C ASP A 107 0.16 28.11 -1.72
N THR A 108 -0.06 29.41 -1.72
CA THR A 108 0.39 30.31 -0.66
C THR A 108 -0.73 30.60 0.34
N SER A 109 -0.39 30.59 1.63
CA SER A 109 -1.33 30.89 2.71
C SER A 109 -0.73 31.77 3.78
N ALA A 110 -1.51 32.73 4.28
CA ALA A 110 -1.18 33.52 5.46
C ALA A 110 -2.20 33.24 6.57
N MET A 111 -1.71 32.95 7.76
CA MET A 111 -2.49 32.62 8.95
C MET A 111 -2.10 33.56 10.09
N GLY A 112 -3.08 34.04 10.87
CA GLY A 112 -2.87 34.98 11.98
C GLY A 112 -4.18 35.52 12.50
N ASP A 113 -4.14 36.59 13.28
CA ASP A 113 -5.33 37.31 13.70
C ASP A 113 -6.11 37.79 12.47
N THR A 114 -7.43 37.60 12.46
CA THR A 114 -8.26 37.90 11.29
C THR A 114 -8.15 39.37 10.88
N ARG A 115 -8.04 40.31 11.84
CA ARG A 115 -7.88 41.76 11.58
C ARG A 115 -6.55 42.06 10.86
N ALA A 116 -5.47 41.43 11.30
CA ALA A 116 -4.17 41.58 10.65
C ALA A 116 -4.17 40.98 9.22
N ILE A 117 -4.82 39.84 9.03
CA ILE A 117 -4.97 39.21 7.70
C ILE A 117 -5.80 40.06 6.75
N VAL A 118 -6.88 40.71 7.22
CA VAL A 118 -7.70 41.62 6.42
C VAL A 118 -6.86 42.84 5.96
N ARG A 119 -6.03 43.41 6.84
CA ARG A 119 -5.12 44.50 6.50
C ARG A 119 -3.97 44.09 5.59
N LEU A 120 -3.49 42.85 5.69
CA LEU A 120 -2.45 42.30 4.83
C LEU A 120 -2.93 42.11 3.39
N ALA A 121 -4.18 41.68 3.20
CA ALA A 121 -4.68 41.27 1.89
C ALA A 121 -4.48 42.26 0.74
N PRO A 122 -4.76 43.57 0.89
CA PRO A 122 -4.49 44.53 -0.18
C PRO A 122 -3.01 44.65 -0.53
N LEU A 123 -2.11 44.44 0.43
CA LEU A 123 -0.67 44.58 0.24
C LEU A 123 -0.04 43.39 -0.52
N VAL A 124 -0.61 42.22 -0.37
CA VAL A 124 -0.06 40.98 -0.97
C VAL A 124 0.03 41.09 -2.48
N LYS A 125 -0.97 41.65 -3.14
CA LYS A 125 -0.96 41.90 -4.59
C LYS A 125 0.26 42.68 -5.04
N ASP A 126 0.56 43.80 -4.37
CA ASP A 126 1.67 44.67 -4.72
C ASP A 126 3.03 44.07 -4.36
N ILE A 127 3.10 43.33 -3.27
CA ILE A 127 4.30 42.59 -2.85
C ILE A 127 4.68 41.54 -3.91
N PHE A 128 3.74 40.73 -4.35
CA PHE A 128 3.99 39.68 -5.35
C PHE A 128 4.28 40.28 -6.74
N ALA A 129 3.64 41.41 -7.09
CA ALA A 129 3.87 42.07 -8.36
C ALA A 129 5.31 42.57 -8.52
N GLN A 130 6.04 42.89 -7.44
CA GLN A 130 7.44 43.29 -7.48
C GLN A 130 8.34 42.23 -8.12
N ASP A 131 8.06 40.93 -7.83
CA ASP A 131 8.80 39.80 -8.41
C ASP A 131 8.16 39.29 -9.71
N GLY A 132 7.07 39.95 -10.15
CA GLY A 132 6.38 39.64 -11.40
C GLY A 132 5.31 38.56 -11.29
N PHE A 133 4.89 38.22 -10.08
CA PHE A 133 3.75 37.33 -9.85
C PHE A 133 2.44 38.13 -9.78
N HIS A 134 1.40 37.57 -10.37
CA HIS A 134 0.08 38.19 -10.38
C HIS A 134 -0.86 37.39 -9.46
N VAL A 135 -1.32 38.03 -8.39
CA VAL A 135 -2.31 37.42 -7.47
C VAL A 135 -3.70 37.49 -8.11
N LYS A 136 -4.34 36.35 -8.26
CA LYS A 136 -5.71 36.22 -8.75
C LYS A 136 -6.70 36.38 -7.61
N VAL A 137 -6.97 37.63 -7.25
CA VAL A 137 -7.81 37.99 -6.09
C VAL A 137 -9.18 37.31 -6.10
N THR A 138 -9.79 37.10 -7.28
CA THR A 138 -11.09 36.44 -7.41
C THR A 138 -11.08 34.94 -7.06
N LYS A 139 -9.93 34.33 -7.02
CA LYS A 139 -9.73 32.95 -6.55
C LYS A 139 -9.15 32.88 -5.14
N SER A 140 -8.52 33.97 -4.68
CA SER A 140 -7.97 34.07 -3.33
C SER A 140 -9.09 34.19 -2.31
N THR A 141 -8.92 33.57 -1.13
CA THR A 141 -9.98 33.48 -0.12
C THR A 141 -9.47 33.95 1.24
N ILE A 142 -10.24 34.77 1.92
CA ILE A 142 -10.07 35.12 3.32
C ILE A 142 -11.15 34.38 4.13
N THR A 143 -10.74 33.70 5.20
CA THR A 143 -11.63 32.99 6.11
C THR A 143 -11.18 33.19 7.54
N GLY A 144 -12.11 33.15 8.48
CA GLY A 144 -11.88 33.27 9.91
C GLY A 144 -13.20 33.16 10.67
N SER A 145 -13.16 32.76 11.94
CA SER A 145 -14.34 32.65 12.80
C SER A 145 -15.06 34.00 12.98
N ASP A 146 -14.31 35.09 12.97
CA ASP A 146 -14.79 36.43 13.29
C ASP A 146 -14.94 37.32 12.05
N ILE A 147 -14.85 36.75 10.85
CA ILE A 147 -14.76 37.52 9.59
C ILE A 147 -15.99 38.41 9.36
N GLU A 148 -17.17 37.96 9.73
CA GLU A 148 -18.43 38.73 9.59
C GLU A 148 -18.44 39.93 10.54
N THR A 149 -17.97 39.75 11.78
CA THR A 149 -17.83 40.83 12.76
C THR A 149 -16.82 41.86 12.32
N ILE A 150 -15.69 41.39 11.80
CA ILE A 150 -14.60 42.26 11.32
C ILE A 150 -15.01 43.00 10.05
N ALA A 151 -15.74 42.37 9.15
CA ALA A 151 -16.27 42.99 7.95
C ALA A 151 -17.17 44.20 8.21
N SER A 152 -17.81 44.25 9.41
CA SER A 152 -18.61 45.40 9.82
C SER A 152 -17.77 46.57 10.36
N ILE A 153 -16.52 46.34 10.74
CA ILE A 153 -15.62 47.30 11.36
C ILE A 153 -14.59 47.84 10.34
N ASP A 154 -13.94 46.91 9.64
CA ASP A 154 -12.93 47.21 8.62
C ASP A 154 -13.46 46.81 7.24
N PRO A 155 -13.32 47.66 6.19
CA PRO A 155 -13.71 47.29 4.85
C PRO A 155 -12.84 46.13 4.36
N LEU A 156 -13.52 45.04 3.93
CA LEU A 156 -12.84 43.89 3.34
C LEU A 156 -12.21 44.28 2.00
N PRO A 157 -11.03 43.73 1.64
CA PRO A 157 -10.34 44.06 0.41
C PRO A 157 -11.12 43.59 -0.81
N ASP A 158 -11.28 44.52 -1.78
CA ASP A 158 -12.00 44.26 -3.02
C ASP A 158 -11.43 43.11 -3.82
N GLY A 159 -12.33 42.26 -4.30
CA GLY A 159 -12.02 41.14 -5.18
C GLY A 159 -11.63 39.83 -4.51
N PHE A 160 -11.29 39.83 -3.23
CA PHE A 160 -11.07 38.59 -2.48
C PHE A 160 -12.42 37.91 -2.16
N ARG A 161 -12.40 36.56 -2.20
CA ARG A 161 -13.56 35.79 -1.74
C ARG A 161 -13.55 35.74 -0.22
N ILE A 162 -14.69 36.07 0.37
CA ILE A 162 -14.86 36.02 1.81
C ILE A 162 -15.67 34.78 2.17
N SER A 163 -15.20 34.02 3.13
CA SER A 163 -15.90 32.83 3.61
C SER A 163 -15.83 32.70 5.12
N ALA A 164 -16.96 32.91 5.78
CA ALA A 164 -17.10 32.65 7.21
C ALA A 164 -17.13 31.14 7.55
N GLN A 165 -17.47 30.30 6.57
CA GLN A 165 -17.61 28.85 6.78
C GLN A 165 -16.28 28.14 6.74
N GLY A 166 -15.38 28.52 5.84
CA GLY A 166 -14.07 27.87 5.68
C GLY A 166 -13.46 28.02 4.28
N THR A 167 -12.30 27.42 4.13
CA THR A 167 -11.55 27.32 2.86
C THR A 167 -10.92 25.94 2.75
N THR A 168 -10.34 25.66 1.57
CA THR A 168 -9.55 24.44 1.35
C THR A 168 -8.08 24.81 1.21
N MET A 169 -7.18 24.19 1.95
CA MET A 169 -5.74 24.36 1.87
C MET A 169 -5.09 23.01 1.55
N LEU A 170 -4.32 22.96 0.46
CA LEU A 170 -3.69 21.72 -0.03
C LEU A 170 -4.66 20.54 -0.14
N GLY A 171 -5.92 20.82 -0.50
CA GLY A 171 -6.96 19.79 -0.60
C GLY A 171 -7.62 19.39 0.73
N VAL A 172 -7.18 19.95 1.87
CA VAL A 172 -7.78 19.72 3.19
C VAL A 172 -8.76 20.84 3.50
N PRO A 173 -10.02 20.54 3.90
CA PRO A 173 -10.97 21.56 4.30
C PRO A 173 -10.61 22.12 5.69
N ILE A 174 -10.52 23.45 5.77
CA ILE A 174 -10.32 24.18 7.01
C ILE A 174 -11.54 25.09 7.23
N GLY A 175 -12.20 24.96 8.36
CA GLY A 175 -13.40 25.74 8.65
C GLY A 175 -14.31 25.11 9.67
N ASN A 176 -15.57 25.55 9.71
CA ASN A 176 -16.56 24.97 10.59
C ASN A 176 -16.93 23.53 10.17
N ARG A 177 -17.68 22.86 11.04
CA ARG A 177 -18.09 21.46 10.86
C ARG A 177 -18.85 21.24 9.54
N ASP A 178 -19.79 22.12 9.24
CA ASP A 178 -20.66 21.96 8.08
C ASP A 178 -19.89 22.12 6.76
N TYR A 179 -18.97 23.08 6.73
CA TYR A 179 -18.08 23.26 5.58
C TYR A 179 -17.20 22.03 5.34
N ARG A 180 -16.59 21.47 6.39
CA ARG A 180 -15.73 20.28 6.27
C ARG A 180 -16.51 19.08 5.76
N ARG A 181 -17.74 18.86 6.28
CA ARG A 181 -18.65 17.82 5.80
C ARG A 181 -19.03 18.02 4.34
N LEU A 182 -19.41 19.23 3.96
CA LEU A 182 -19.76 19.57 2.58
C LEU A 182 -18.63 19.24 1.59
N ILE A 183 -17.38 19.59 1.95
CA ILE A 183 -16.20 19.30 1.11
C ILE A 183 -15.95 17.79 1.05
N ALA A 184 -16.04 17.07 2.17
CA ALA A 184 -15.88 15.63 2.22
C ALA A 184 -16.91 14.90 1.33
N GLU A 185 -18.17 15.27 1.41
CA GLU A 185 -19.24 14.73 0.56
C GLU A 185 -19.03 15.05 -0.92
N ARG A 186 -18.59 16.27 -1.23
CA ARG A 186 -18.23 16.63 -2.62
C ARG A 186 -17.12 15.74 -3.15
N LYS A 187 -16.05 15.52 -2.39
CA LYS A 187 -14.94 14.63 -2.78
C LYS A 187 -15.39 13.19 -2.99
N LEU A 188 -16.31 12.69 -2.16
CA LEU A 188 -16.89 11.36 -2.34
C LEU A 188 -17.63 11.26 -3.68
N ARG A 189 -18.47 12.25 -4.01
CA ARG A 189 -19.19 12.31 -5.30
C ARG A 189 -18.22 12.39 -6.50
N GLU A 190 -17.14 13.18 -6.39
CA GLU A 190 -16.12 13.29 -7.43
C GLU A 190 -15.38 11.98 -7.69
N MET A 191 -15.36 11.06 -6.74
CA MET A 191 -14.71 9.74 -6.89
C MET A 191 -15.61 8.68 -7.50
N GLN A 192 -16.94 8.85 -7.47
CA GLN A 192 -17.89 7.87 -8.02
C GLN A 192 -17.66 7.51 -9.49
N PRO A 193 -17.38 8.46 -10.41
CA PRO A 193 -17.05 8.10 -11.78
C PRO A 193 -15.79 7.23 -11.92
N SER A 194 -14.79 7.46 -11.07
CA SER A 194 -13.56 6.66 -11.08
C SER A 194 -13.82 5.23 -10.63
N THR A 195 -14.60 5.01 -9.58
CA THR A 195 -14.96 3.66 -9.09
C THR A 195 -15.89 2.95 -10.07
N ALA A 196 -16.82 3.66 -10.71
CA ALA A 196 -17.66 3.10 -11.77
C ALA A 196 -16.84 2.67 -13.00
N ALA A 197 -15.86 3.48 -13.40
CA ALA A 197 -14.97 3.14 -14.50
C ALA A 197 -14.16 1.86 -14.23
N LEU A 198 -13.79 1.58 -12.98
CA LEU A 198 -13.10 0.34 -12.63
C LEU A 198 -13.93 -0.90 -12.93
N GLN A 199 -15.25 -0.84 -12.76
CA GLN A 199 -16.13 -2.00 -12.93
C GLN A 199 -16.21 -2.49 -14.38
N VAL A 200 -15.94 -1.61 -15.37
CA VAL A 200 -15.91 -1.97 -16.80
C VAL A 200 -14.51 -2.34 -17.30
N MET A 201 -13.49 -2.21 -16.45
CA MET A 201 -12.12 -2.59 -16.77
C MET A 201 -11.87 -4.08 -16.50
N GLY A 202 -10.82 -4.64 -17.12
CA GLY A 202 -10.33 -5.97 -16.73
C GLY A 202 -9.97 -6.02 -15.24
N PRO A 203 -10.35 -7.07 -14.49
CA PRO A 203 -10.30 -7.09 -13.02
C PRO A 203 -8.89 -6.88 -12.46
N ARG A 204 -7.84 -7.26 -13.18
CA ARG A 204 -6.45 -7.07 -12.76
C ARG A 204 -6.04 -5.60 -12.80
N ILE A 205 -6.30 -4.92 -13.90
CA ILE A 205 -6.01 -3.49 -14.07
C ILE A 205 -6.82 -2.70 -13.05
N ALA A 206 -8.10 -2.99 -12.93
CA ALA A 206 -9.01 -2.35 -12.00
C ALA A 206 -8.55 -2.50 -10.54
N THR A 207 -8.19 -3.72 -10.11
CA THR A 207 -7.68 -3.98 -8.75
C THR A 207 -6.37 -3.24 -8.50
N SER A 208 -5.46 -3.22 -9.46
CA SER A 208 -4.19 -2.49 -9.34
C SER A 208 -4.41 -0.98 -9.21
N LEU A 209 -5.28 -0.39 -10.02
CA LEU A 209 -5.63 1.03 -9.94
C LEU A 209 -6.35 1.37 -8.63
N LEU A 210 -7.26 0.51 -8.17
CA LEU A 210 -7.92 0.68 -6.89
C LEU A 210 -6.90 0.75 -5.75
N LEU A 211 -5.97 -0.20 -5.68
CA LEU A 211 -4.98 -0.30 -4.62
C LEU A 211 -3.90 0.78 -4.66
N GLN A 212 -3.49 1.22 -5.86
CA GLN A 212 -2.32 2.10 -6.02
C GLN A 212 -2.69 3.57 -6.23
N SER A 213 -3.95 3.87 -6.53
CA SER A 213 -4.39 5.22 -6.83
C SER A 213 -5.67 5.60 -6.08
N ILE A 214 -6.79 4.94 -6.35
CA ILE A 214 -8.10 5.40 -5.88
C ILE A 214 -8.21 5.32 -4.35
N ASN A 215 -7.83 4.18 -3.76
CA ASN A 215 -7.88 4.00 -2.30
C ASN A 215 -6.93 4.93 -1.53
N LEU A 216 -5.95 5.53 -2.21
CA LEU A 216 -5.02 6.45 -1.57
C LEU A 216 -5.51 7.91 -1.55
N ARG A 217 -6.48 8.28 -2.39
CA ARG A 217 -6.92 9.67 -2.57
C ARG A 217 -7.45 10.33 -1.29
N PRO A 218 -8.31 9.68 -0.47
CA PRO A 218 -8.80 10.31 0.75
C PRO A 218 -7.77 10.44 1.85
N LEU A 219 -6.67 9.68 1.76
CA LEU A 219 -5.73 9.48 2.85
C LEU A 219 -5.19 10.80 3.41
N PHE A 220 -4.81 11.73 2.54
CA PHE A 220 -4.25 13.01 2.96
C PHE A 220 -5.29 13.84 3.73
N MET A 221 -6.52 13.92 3.24
CA MET A 221 -7.60 14.64 3.91
C MET A 221 -7.95 14.00 5.26
N MET A 222 -8.09 12.66 5.30
CA MET A 222 -8.42 11.93 6.52
C MET A 222 -7.34 12.05 7.59
N SER A 223 -6.09 12.14 7.17
CA SER A 223 -4.94 12.23 8.07
C SER A 223 -4.64 13.65 8.52
N SER A 224 -5.14 14.67 7.85
CA SER A 224 -4.82 16.07 8.10
C SER A 224 -5.99 16.85 8.73
N ASP A 225 -7.18 16.26 8.84
CA ASP A 225 -8.32 16.93 9.47
C ASP A 225 -8.10 17.10 10.98
N SER A 226 -8.44 18.28 11.48
CA SER A 226 -8.26 18.63 12.89
C SER A 226 -9.28 17.96 13.82
N ASN A 227 -10.41 17.49 13.28
CA ASN A 227 -11.44 16.79 14.03
C ASN A 227 -12.07 15.68 13.16
N PRO A 228 -11.52 14.45 13.23
CA PRO A 228 -11.93 13.33 12.39
C PRO A 228 -13.37 12.90 12.56
N ASP A 229 -13.97 13.12 13.74
CA ASP A 229 -15.34 12.74 14.00
C ASP A 229 -16.33 13.46 13.07
N ASP A 230 -15.96 14.65 12.60
CA ASP A 230 -16.80 15.41 11.69
C ASP A 230 -16.85 14.81 10.27
N ILE A 231 -15.85 14.03 9.88
CA ILE A 231 -15.74 13.44 8.54
C ILE A 231 -15.72 11.89 8.56
N VAL A 232 -15.97 11.27 9.72
CA VAL A 232 -15.97 9.81 9.85
C VAL A 232 -17.03 9.14 8.96
N GLU A 233 -18.19 9.77 8.80
CA GLU A 233 -19.24 9.25 7.93
C GLU A 233 -18.82 9.23 6.45
N TYR A 234 -18.10 10.26 6.01
CA TYR A 234 -17.47 10.26 4.69
C TYR A 234 -16.49 9.09 4.54
N ALA A 235 -15.66 8.86 5.54
CA ALA A 235 -14.69 7.77 5.54
C ALA A 235 -15.36 6.40 5.46
N ARG A 236 -16.43 6.18 6.26
CA ARG A 236 -17.24 4.95 6.21
C ARG A 236 -17.89 4.74 4.85
N ALA A 237 -18.47 5.79 4.28
CA ALA A 237 -19.10 5.74 2.96
C ALA A 237 -18.08 5.41 1.87
N PHE A 238 -16.87 5.97 1.95
CA PHE A 238 -15.78 5.66 1.02
C PHE A 238 -15.28 4.21 1.17
N ASP A 239 -15.10 3.74 2.39
CA ASP A 239 -14.72 2.36 2.68
C ASP A 239 -15.76 1.38 2.12
N ALA A 240 -17.05 1.63 2.37
CA ALA A 240 -18.14 0.82 1.82
C ALA A 240 -18.18 0.83 0.29
N GLN A 241 -18.00 1.99 -0.35
CA GLN A 241 -17.92 2.12 -1.80
C GLN A 241 -16.74 1.33 -2.38
N THR A 242 -15.59 1.35 -1.69
CA THR A 242 -14.40 0.62 -2.10
C THR A 242 -14.62 -0.89 -2.03
N VAL A 243 -15.21 -1.39 -0.93
CA VAL A 243 -15.55 -2.81 -0.78
C VAL A 243 -16.57 -3.25 -1.83
N SER A 244 -17.61 -2.44 -2.08
CA SER A 244 -18.61 -2.71 -3.13
C SER A 244 -17.98 -2.76 -4.52
N THR A 245 -16.97 -1.92 -4.77
CA THR A 245 -16.21 -1.97 -6.03
C THR A 245 -15.42 -3.28 -6.15
N VAL A 246 -14.78 -3.74 -5.07
CA VAL A 246 -14.10 -5.05 -5.06
C VAL A 246 -15.09 -6.18 -5.30
N ALA A 247 -16.23 -6.17 -4.63
CA ALA A 247 -17.28 -7.16 -4.81
C ALA A 247 -17.77 -7.24 -6.27
N ALA A 248 -18.02 -6.07 -6.89
CA ALA A 248 -18.41 -5.99 -8.30
C ALA A 248 -17.32 -6.52 -9.25
N LEU A 249 -16.05 -6.19 -9.03
CA LEU A 249 -14.92 -6.69 -9.82
C LEU A 249 -14.77 -8.22 -9.72
N LEU A 250 -15.12 -8.76 -8.57
CA LEU A 250 -15.04 -10.19 -8.30
C LEU A 250 -16.34 -10.93 -8.62
N HIS A 251 -17.39 -10.25 -9.05
CA HIS A 251 -18.72 -10.82 -9.25
C HIS A 251 -19.20 -11.58 -8.01
N THR A 252 -19.21 -10.94 -6.86
CA THR A 252 -19.64 -11.53 -5.59
C THR A 252 -20.42 -10.50 -4.77
N GLU A 253 -21.15 -10.97 -3.78
CA GLU A 253 -21.80 -10.11 -2.82
C GLU A 253 -20.82 -9.60 -1.77
N VAL A 254 -21.16 -8.48 -1.15
CA VAL A 254 -20.44 -7.97 0.02
C VAL A 254 -20.84 -8.81 1.22
N THR A 255 -19.87 -9.48 1.81
CA THR A 255 -20.00 -10.23 3.07
C THR A 255 -19.06 -9.65 4.11
N ASP A 256 -19.33 -9.87 5.39
CA ASP A 256 -18.45 -9.42 6.49
C ASP A 256 -17.02 -9.94 6.31
N MET A 257 -16.87 -11.19 5.85
CA MET A 257 -15.57 -11.78 5.56
C MET A 257 -14.84 -11.09 4.41
N LEU A 258 -15.55 -10.75 3.32
CA LEU A 258 -14.97 -10.01 2.20
C LEU A 258 -14.53 -8.62 2.66
N GLU A 259 -15.39 -7.90 3.39
CA GLU A 259 -15.06 -6.57 3.93
C GLU A 259 -13.83 -6.65 4.83
N TYR A 260 -13.84 -7.56 5.80
CA TYR A 260 -12.72 -7.78 6.71
C TYR A 260 -11.40 -8.02 5.94
N ARG A 261 -11.42 -8.92 4.96
CA ARG A 261 -10.26 -9.27 4.15
C ARG A 261 -9.81 -8.18 3.18
N CYS A 262 -10.70 -7.32 2.73
CA CYS A 262 -10.32 -6.16 1.92
C CYS A 262 -9.33 -5.25 2.65
N PHE A 263 -9.52 -5.04 3.94
CA PHE A 263 -8.72 -4.14 4.75
C PHE A 263 -7.53 -4.81 5.45
N LEU A 264 -7.51 -6.13 5.57
CA LEU A 264 -6.35 -6.83 6.12
C LEU A 264 -5.09 -6.55 5.29
N PRO A 265 -3.93 -6.41 5.95
CA PRO A 265 -2.64 -6.35 5.26
C PRO A 265 -2.40 -7.60 4.38
N PRO A 266 -1.68 -7.46 3.26
CA PRO A 266 -1.39 -8.60 2.38
C PRO A 266 -0.65 -9.75 3.07
N HIS A 267 0.21 -9.47 4.05
CA HIS A 267 0.92 -10.50 4.80
C HIS A 267 0.03 -11.29 5.75
N LEU A 268 -1.16 -10.76 6.07
CA LEU A 268 -2.21 -11.46 6.83
C LEU A 268 -3.30 -12.05 5.91
N GLY A 269 -3.08 -12.10 4.61
CA GLY A 269 -3.99 -12.68 3.63
C GLY A 269 -5.05 -11.73 3.10
N GLY A 270 -4.96 -10.44 3.41
CA GLY A 270 -5.88 -9.42 2.94
C GLY A 270 -5.47 -8.75 1.63
N LEU A 271 -6.34 -7.90 1.11
CA LEU A 271 -6.09 -7.13 -0.10
C LEU A 271 -5.18 -5.91 0.17
N GLY A 272 -5.15 -5.42 1.41
CA GLY A 272 -4.34 -4.30 1.85
C GLY A 272 -4.89 -2.94 1.41
N LEU A 273 -6.21 -2.81 1.33
CA LEU A 273 -6.86 -1.52 1.28
C LEU A 273 -6.69 -0.79 2.61
N ILE A 274 -6.70 0.52 2.57
CA ILE A 274 -6.68 1.35 3.77
C ILE A 274 -8.12 1.51 4.24
N ARG A 275 -8.39 1.21 5.51
CA ARG A 275 -9.66 1.53 6.16
C ARG A 275 -9.60 2.98 6.61
N HIS A 276 -10.22 3.88 5.86
CA HIS A 276 -10.18 5.32 6.13
C HIS A 276 -10.95 5.69 7.40
N ALA A 277 -12.03 5.00 7.71
CA ALA A 277 -12.71 5.17 9.01
C ALA A 277 -11.79 4.87 10.20
N GLY A 278 -10.85 3.92 10.05
CA GLY A 278 -9.82 3.65 11.06
C GLY A 278 -8.77 4.75 11.16
N MET A 279 -8.48 5.47 10.06
CA MET A 279 -7.52 6.59 10.05
C MET A 279 -8.04 7.83 10.79
N SER A 280 -9.36 7.92 10.99
CA SER A 280 -9.97 8.96 11.82
C SER A 280 -9.90 8.67 13.32
N THR A 281 -9.29 7.56 13.73
CA THR A 281 -9.11 7.24 15.15
C THR A 281 -8.12 8.19 15.81
N GLU A 282 -8.36 8.52 17.07
CA GLU A 282 -7.45 9.35 17.86
C GLU A 282 -6.01 8.80 17.85
N LYS A 283 -5.85 7.48 17.90
CA LYS A 283 -4.53 6.81 17.84
C LYS A 283 -3.77 7.17 16.56
N ALA A 284 -4.39 7.08 15.40
CA ALA A 284 -3.76 7.43 14.13
C ALA A 284 -3.39 8.92 14.06
N GLN A 285 -4.21 9.79 14.62
CA GLN A 285 -3.95 11.23 14.67
C GLN A 285 -2.83 11.59 15.63
N ILE A 286 -2.76 10.96 16.80
CA ILE A 286 -1.64 11.16 17.74
C ILE A 286 -0.32 10.82 17.06
N VAL A 287 -0.24 9.66 16.41
CA VAL A 287 0.96 9.25 15.67
C VAL A 287 1.35 10.26 14.60
N GLN A 288 0.38 10.79 13.85
CA GLN A 288 0.66 11.80 12.85
C GLN A 288 1.15 13.12 13.44
N ARG A 289 0.53 13.59 14.51
CA ARG A 289 0.93 14.85 15.20
C ARG A 289 2.32 14.72 15.80
N LEU A 290 2.65 13.57 16.41
CA LEU A 290 3.99 13.30 16.89
C LEU A 290 5.02 13.29 15.76
N ALA A 291 4.72 12.62 14.66
CA ALA A 291 5.59 12.59 13.49
C ALA A 291 5.77 13.98 12.86
N PHE A 292 4.73 14.81 12.85
CA PHE A 292 4.80 16.19 12.37
C PHE A 292 5.61 17.09 13.32
N SER A 293 5.40 16.96 14.63
CA SER A 293 6.17 17.69 15.67
C SER A 293 7.67 17.42 15.55
N GLU A 294 8.08 16.17 15.37
CA GLU A 294 9.48 15.82 15.17
C GLU A 294 10.05 16.41 13.88
N PHE A 295 9.29 16.38 12.80
CA PHE A 295 9.69 17.01 11.53
C PHE A 295 9.91 18.51 11.69
N ILE A 296 8.96 19.20 12.32
CA ILE A 296 9.05 20.65 12.52
C ILE A 296 10.23 21.00 13.43
N SER A 297 10.43 20.32 14.54
CA SER A 297 11.55 20.56 15.45
C SER A 297 12.91 20.37 14.78
N LYS A 298 12.99 19.50 13.78
CA LYS A 298 14.23 19.21 13.05
C LYS A 298 14.55 20.24 11.96
N TYR A 299 13.55 20.77 11.28
CA TYR A 299 13.75 21.56 10.06
C TYR A 299 13.40 23.05 10.18
N TYR A 300 12.73 23.45 11.27
CA TYR A 300 12.33 24.82 11.52
C TYR A 300 12.96 25.35 12.80
N PRO A 301 13.47 26.60 12.79
CA PRO A 301 14.05 27.22 13.99
C PRO A 301 13.04 27.25 15.14
N SER A 302 13.54 27.06 16.37
CA SER A 302 12.76 27.06 17.62
C SER A 302 11.94 28.32 17.88
N GLU A 303 12.19 29.39 17.14
CA GLU A 303 11.44 30.65 17.19
C GLU A 303 9.96 30.52 16.80
N TYR A 304 9.61 29.50 15.98
CA TYR A 304 8.25 29.30 15.47
C TYR A 304 7.47 28.20 16.22
N ILE A 305 8.15 27.41 17.02
CA ILE A 305 7.51 26.26 17.69
C ILE A 305 7.98 26.19 19.12
N ASN A 306 7.06 26.46 20.02
CA ASN A 306 7.29 26.17 21.43
C ASN A 306 7.14 24.66 21.63
N ALA A 307 8.28 23.95 21.75
CA ALA A 307 8.31 22.49 22.00
C ALA A 307 7.46 22.09 23.22
N THR A 308 7.31 23.00 24.19
CA THR A 308 6.45 22.82 25.36
C THR A 308 4.97 22.78 25.00
N GLU A 309 4.50 23.64 24.05
CA GLU A 309 3.09 23.61 23.61
C GLU A 309 2.77 22.37 22.80
N THR A 310 3.68 21.92 21.94
CA THR A 310 3.50 20.67 21.17
C THR A 310 3.46 19.47 22.10
N ASN A 311 4.36 19.39 23.07
CA ASN A 311 4.34 18.35 24.10
C ASN A 311 3.08 18.44 24.99
N THR A 312 2.60 19.64 25.29
CA THR A 312 1.36 19.85 26.05
C THR A 312 0.14 19.39 25.25
N LEU A 313 0.06 19.68 23.94
CA LEU A 313 -1.01 19.18 23.08
C LEU A 313 -1.00 17.66 22.94
N VAL A 314 0.16 17.05 22.80
CA VAL A 314 0.34 15.60 22.80
C VAL A 314 -0.07 15.01 24.16
N ASN A 315 0.40 15.60 25.27
CA ASN A 315 0.06 15.14 26.62
C ASN A 315 -1.41 15.35 26.97
N VAL A 316 -2.04 16.44 26.53
CA VAL A 316 -3.49 16.66 26.69
C VAL A 316 -4.29 15.62 25.90
N GLN A 317 -3.84 15.23 24.71
CA GLN A 317 -4.51 14.19 23.95
C GLN A 317 -4.24 12.79 24.49
N LEU A 318 -3.04 12.49 24.92
CA LEU A 318 -2.74 11.26 25.68
C LEU A 318 -3.50 11.23 27.03
N GLY A 319 -3.74 12.39 27.66
CA GLY A 319 -4.54 12.53 28.89
C GLY A 319 -6.02 12.21 28.71
N LYS A 320 -6.58 12.36 27.51
CA LYS A 320 -7.95 11.92 27.19
C LYS A 320 -8.16 10.40 27.22
N TYR A 321 -7.06 9.63 27.22
CA TYR A 321 -7.07 8.17 27.40
C TYR A 321 -6.96 7.72 28.87
N GLU A 322 -7.40 8.55 29.82
CA GLU A 322 -7.31 8.28 31.27
C GLU A 322 -8.12 7.07 31.78
N GLY A 323 -8.58 6.19 30.94
CA GLY A 323 -9.25 4.94 31.32
C GLY A 323 -8.60 3.67 30.78
N LEU A 324 -7.50 3.76 30.02
CA LEU A 324 -6.76 2.59 29.52
C LEU A 324 -5.65 2.24 30.50
N GLU A 325 -5.67 1.04 31.06
CA GLU A 325 -4.63 0.49 31.95
C GLU A 325 -3.26 0.38 31.24
N ASP A 326 -3.18 0.60 29.92
CA ASP A 326 -2.02 0.33 29.05
C ASP A 326 -1.41 1.59 28.40
N LYS A 327 -1.36 2.72 29.12
CA LYS A 327 -0.70 3.95 28.63
C LYS A 327 0.78 3.76 28.30
N THR A 328 1.46 2.91 29.05
CA THR A 328 2.91 2.69 28.91
C THR A 328 3.23 1.90 27.64
N GLU A 329 2.43 0.88 27.33
CA GLU A 329 2.61 0.02 26.17
C GLU A 329 2.28 0.77 24.86
N LEU A 330 1.20 1.54 24.83
CA LEU A 330 0.84 2.38 23.69
C LEU A 330 1.87 3.47 23.41
N THR A 331 2.40 4.11 24.46
CA THR A 331 3.43 5.15 24.34
C THR A 331 4.75 4.54 23.87
N GLN A 332 5.10 3.37 24.36
CA GLN A 332 6.31 2.64 23.96
C GLN A 332 6.21 2.14 22.51
N GLU A 333 5.08 1.57 22.09
CA GLU A 333 4.81 1.16 20.70
C GLU A 333 4.87 2.35 19.72
N ILE A 334 4.34 3.52 20.13
CA ILE A 334 4.43 4.75 19.34
C ILE A 334 5.89 5.23 19.26
N MET A 335 6.64 5.23 20.36
CA MET A 335 8.03 5.66 20.42
C MET A 335 8.97 4.71 19.64
N GLU A 336 8.77 3.39 19.74
CA GLU A 336 9.49 2.39 18.96
C GLU A 336 9.19 2.54 17.47
N SER A 337 7.93 2.81 17.12
CA SER A 337 7.52 3.10 15.75
C SER A 337 8.16 4.37 15.21
N MET A 338 8.38 5.39 16.03
CA MET A 338 9.05 6.64 15.67
C MET A 338 10.56 6.46 15.50
N THR A 339 11.21 5.62 16.30
CA THR A 339 12.65 5.31 16.15
C THR A 339 12.95 4.54 14.87
N LEU A 340 12.02 3.71 14.39
CA LEU A 340 12.11 3.01 13.11
C LEU A 340 11.85 3.94 11.89
N LEU A 341 11.40 5.17 12.11
CA LEU A 341 10.99 6.14 11.09
C LEU A 341 12.12 6.85 10.35
N ASN A 342 13.37 6.62 10.72
CA ASN A 342 14.50 7.30 10.09
C ASN A 342 14.70 7.00 8.59
N SER A 343 13.86 6.18 7.95
CA SER A 343 14.05 5.83 6.54
C SER A 343 12.80 5.66 5.67
N ARG A 344 11.56 5.62 6.17
CA ARG A 344 10.38 5.43 5.30
C ARG A 344 9.12 6.10 5.83
N SER A 345 8.42 6.75 4.92
CA SER A 345 7.22 7.57 5.06
C SER A 345 6.38 7.38 6.33
N LYS A 346 6.22 8.47 7.06
CA LYS A 346 5.37 8.67 8.25
C LYS A 346 3.93 8.14 8.05
N LEU A 347 3.47 8.13 6.81
CA LEU A 347 2.21 7.53 6.37
C LEU A 347 2.12 6.02 6.68
N SER A 348 3.25 5.30 6.62
CA SER A 348 3.26 3.86 6.92
C SER A 348 3.06 3.56 8.41
N VAL A 349 3.39 4.51 9.28
CA VAL A 349 3.21 4.36 10.73
C VAL A 349 1.76 4.67 11.14
N ALA A 350 1.20 5.76 10.65
CA ALA A 350 -0.22 6.05 10.83
C ALA A 350 -1.09 4.90 10.30
N LYS A 351 -0.71 4.34 9.15
CA LYS A 351 -1.34 3.16 8.59
C LYS A 351 -1.24 1.94 9.52
N ARG A 352 -0.07 1.65 10.09
CA ARG A 352 0.10 0.56 11.06
C ARG A 352 -0.66 0.79 12.37
N ALA A 353 -0.69 2.02 12.85
CA ALA A 353 -1.47 2.37 14.05
C ALA A 353 -2.98 2.20 13.84
N ALA A 354 -3.47 2.38 12.60
CA ALA A 354 -4.86 2.09 12.23
C ALA A 354 -5.12 0.58 12.00
N GLU A 355 -4.07 -0.21 11.75
CA GLU A 355 -4.13 -1.65 11.48
C GLU A 355 -3.90 -2.46 12.77
N THR A 356 -4.83 -2.39 13.73
CA THR A 356 -4.76 -3.15 15.02
C THR A 356 -5.30 -4.57 14.90
N THR A 357 -4.97 -5.31 13.85
CA THR A 357 -5.47 -6.67 13.70
C THR A 357 -4.41 -7.68 14.17
N SER A 358 -4.71 -8.40 15.22
CA SER A 358 -3.88 -9.49 15.74
C SER A 358 -4.16 -10.81 15.02
N SER A 359 -3.29 -11.80 15.20
CA SER A 359 -3.55 -13.17 14.70
C SER A 359 -4.76 -13.81 15.39
N ALA A 360 -5.12 -13.37 16.60
CA ALA A 360 -6.31 -13.80 17.32
C ALA A 360 -7.58 -13.34 16.59
N ASP A 361 -7.62 -12.11 16.11
CA ASP A 361 -8.77 -11.57 15.36
C ASP A 361 -9.03 -12.35 14.07
N ILE A 362 -7.97 -12.88 13.43
CA ILE A 362 -8.11 -13.74 12.25
C ILE A 362 -8.78 -15.08 12.64
N HIS A 363 -8.42 -15.63 13.77
CA HIS A 363 -9.02 -16.87 14.28
C HIS A 363 -10.51 -16.70 14.58
N ASP A 364 -10.85 -15.59 15.25
CA ASP A 364 -12.24 -15.28 15.59
C ASP A 364 -13.08 -15.04 14.33
N ALA A 365 -12.52 -14.38 13.33
CA ALA A 365 -13.18 -14.15 12.04
C ALA A 365 -13.40 -15.44 11.23
N LEU A 366 -12.70 -16.53 11.54
CA LEU A 366 -12.88 -17.82 10.88
C LEU A 366 -13.87 -18.75 11.62
N GLN A 367 -14.39 -18.34 12.78
CA GLN A 367 -15.39 -19.11 13.50
C GLN A 367 -16.68 -19.21 12.66
N GLY A 368 -17.20 -20.45 12.54
CA GLY A 368 -18.40 -20.73 11.73
C GLY A 368 -18.14 -21.04 10.25
N GLU A 369 -16.90 -20.88 9.76
CA GLU A 369 -16.55 -21.31 8.40
C GLU A 369 -16.30 -22.84 8.35
N SER A 370 -16.48 -23.43 7.16
CA SER A 370 -16.11 -24.84 6.97
C SER A 370 -14.62 -25.07 7.25
N LEU A 371 -14.27 -26.24 7.77
CA LEU A 371 -12.88 -26.56 8.15
C LEU A 371 -11.91 -26.44 6.96
N SER A 372 -12.33 -26.84 5.76
CA SER A 372 -11.53 -26.69 4.53
C SER A 372 -11.30 -25.21 4.18
N LYS A 373 -12.36 -24.40 4.27
CA LYS A 373 -12.27 -22.96 4.03
C LYS A 373 -11.41 -22.27 5.08
N ALA A 374 -11.57 -22.61 6.36
CA ALA A 374 -10.76 -22.06 7.44
C ALA A 374 -9.26 -22.39 7.24
N ALA A 375 -8.92 -23.65 6.91
CA ALA A 375 -7.55 -24.06 6.62
C ALA A 375 -6.94 -23.28 5.44
N TRP A 376 -7.68 -23.11 4.35
CA TRP A 376 -7.26 -22.33 3.21
C TRP A 376 -7.02 -20.87 3.57
N MET A 377 -7.96 -20.26 4.27
CA MET A 377 -7.88 -18.84 4.64
C MET A 377 -6.75 -18.56 5.62
N LEU A 378 -6.50 -19.49 6.55
CA LEU A 378 -5.36 -19.42 7.47
C LEU A 378 -4.03 -19.54 6.69
N SER A 379 -3.97 -20.43 5.70
CA SER A 379 -2.84 -20.55 4.79
C SER A 379 -2.58 -19.24 4.00
N CYS A 380 -3.62 -18.55 3.57
CA CYS A 380 -3.50 -17.27 2.88
C CYS A 380 -2.87 -16.18 3.76
N SER A 381 -2.90 -16.30 5.08
CA SER A 381 -2.40 -15.25 6.00
C SER A 381 -0.90 -14.94 5.89
N SER A 382 -0.09 -15.76 5.24
CA SER A 382 1.33 -15.44 5.00
C SER A 382 1.72 -15.31 3.54
N SER A 383 0.89 -15.83 2.63
CA SER A 383 1.17 -15.79 1.19
C SER A 383 0.74 -14.47 0.55
N GLY A 384 -0.20 -13.79 1.18
CA GLY A 384 -0.67 -12.48 0.77
C GLY A 384 -1.36 -12.42 -0.59
N THR A 385 -1.72 -11.21 -0.97
CA THR A 385 -2.32 -10.87 -2.26
C THR A 385 -1.38 -10.02 -3.13
N SER A 386 -0.08 -10.13 -2.91
CA SER A 386 0.93 -9.32 -3.62
C SER A 386 0.85 -9.45 -5.15
N PHE A 387 0.35 -10.59 -5.67
CA PHE A 387 0.09 -10.78 -7.09
C PHE A 387 -0.95 -9.80 -7.64
N ALA A 388 -1.89 -9.32 -6.84
CA ALA A 388 -2.91 -8.35 -7.24
C ALA A 388 -2.32 -6.96 -7.57
N LYS A 389 -1.16 -6.63 -6.99
CA LYS A 389 -0.39 -5.41 -7.26
C LYS A 389 0.65 -5.59 -8.36
N SER A 390 0.83 -6.81 -8.88
CA SER A 390 1.90 -7.12 -9.83
C SER A 390 1.54 -6.67 -11.24
N ASN A 391 2.39 -5.85 -11.84
CA ASN A 391 2.29 -5.45 -13.24
C ASN A 391 2.69 -6.56 -14.22
N ARG A 392 3.31 -7.65 -13.76
CA ARG A 392 3.85 -8.74 -14.59
C ARG A 392 2.82 -9.40 -15.50
N GLY A 393 1.59 -9.45 -15.09
CA GLY A 393 0.58 -10.10 -15.88
C GLY A 393 -0.24 -9.15 -16.76
N ILE A 394 -0.06 -7.83 -16.67
CA ILE A 394 -0.80 -6.87 -17.52
C ILE A 394 -0.34 -7.01 -18.97
N GLN A 395 0.95 -7.28 -19.19
CA GLN A 395 1.51 -7.43 -20.52
C GLN A 395 1.25 -8.81 -21.18
N ASN A 396 0.75 -9.79 -20.42
CA ASN A 396 0.56 -11.13 -20.94
C ASN A 396 -0.70 -11.80 -20.37
N GLU A 397 -1.87 -11.40 -20.88
CA GLU A 397 -3.17 -11.97 -20.50
C GLU A 397 -3.26 -13.49 -20.76
N ARG A 398 -2.43 -14.02 -21.68
CA ARG A 398 -2.36 -15.46 -21.94
C ARG A 398 -1.82 -16.26 -20.77
N LEU A 399 -1.05 -15.63 -19.86
CA LEU A 399 -0.52 -16.30 -18.67
C LEU A 399 -1.52 -16.39 -17.53
N PHE A 400 -2.38 -15.37 -17.37
CA PHE A 400 -3.31 -15.27 -16.26
C PHE A 400 -4.57 -14.54 -16.74
N SER A 401 -5.61 -15.31 -17.12
CA SER A 401 -6.86 -14.74 -17.64
C SER A 401 -7.60 -13.90 -16.59
N ALA A 402 -8.52 -13.05 -17.04
CA ALA A 402 -9.36 -12.27 -16.14
C ALA A 402 -10.13 -13.16 -15.15
N GLU A 403 -10.61 -14.30 -15.63
CA GLU A 403 -11.38 -15.22 -14.82
C GLU A 403 -10.53 -16.01 -13.82
N GLN A 404 -9.35 -16.47 -14.23
CA GLN A 404 -8.38 -17.06 -13.32
C GLN A 404 -8.01 -16.10 -12.20
N PHE A 405 -7.81 -14.81 -12.53
CA PHE A 405 -7.54 -13.78 -11.56
C PHE A 405 -8.70 -13.61 -10.58
N ARG A 406 -9.95 -13.55 -11.07
CA ARG A 406 -11.14 -13.48 -10.20
C ARG A 406 -11.22 -14.70 -9.28
N CYS A 407 -11.14 -15.91 -9.83
CA CYS A 407 -11.18 -17.14 -9.01
C CYS A 407 -10.13 -17.12 -7.91
N THR A 408 -8.89 -16.74 -8.24
CA THR A 408 -7.80 -16.68 -7.26
C THR A 408 -8.04 -15.62 -6.20
N LEU A 409 -8.43 -14.41 -6.60
CA LEU A 409 -8.60 -13.30 -5.66
C LEU A 409 -9.83 -13.52 -4.77
N ARG A 410 -10.95 -14.00 -5.33
CA ARG A 410 -12.14 -14.43 -4.57
C ARG A 410 -11.76 -15.45 -3.49
N SER A 411 -11.04 -16.49 -3.89
CA SER A 411 -10.61 -17.56 -2.98
C SER A 411 -9.75 -17.03 -1.84
N LYS A 412 -8.80 -16.12 -2.14
CA LYS A 412 -7.94 -15.51 -1.12
C LYS A 412 -8.69 -14.54 -0.20
N LEU A 413 -9.74 -13.91 -0.67
CA LEU A 413 -10.58 -13.02 0.12
C LEU A 413 -11.77 -13.72 0.80
N GLY A 414 -11.88 -15.03 0.67
CA GLY A 414 -12.90 -15.82 1.36
C GLY A 414 -14.28 -15.84 0.71
N ALA A 415 -14.41 -15.26 -0.51
CA ALA A 415 -15.68 -15.25 -1.23
C ALA A 415 -16.00 -16.57 -1.97
N GLY A 416 -15.07 -17.54 -1.93
CA GLY A 416 -15.18 -18.78 -2.70
C GLY A 416 -14.89 -18.57 -4.20
N PRO A 417 -14.49 -19.62 -4.92
CA PRO A 417 -14.08 -19.51 -6.33
C PRO A 417 -15.25 -19.37 -7.31
N ILE A 418 -16.47 -19.74 -6.91
CA ILE A 418 -17.66 -19.79 -7.75
C ILE A 418 -18.78 -18.96 -7.12
N GLU A 419 -19.54 -18.20 -7.95
CA GLU A 419 -20.54 -17.25 -7.49
C GLU A 419 -21.78 -17.93 -6.86
N ASP A 420 -22.42 -18.81 -7.61
CA ASP A 420 -23.71 -19.41 -7.25
C ASP A 420 -23.54 -20.92 -7.05
N LEU A 421 -22.87 -21.31 -5.95
CA LEU A 421 -22.77 -22.72 -5.61
C LEU A 421 -24.05 -23.19 -4.94
N PRO A 422 -24.70 -24.24 -5.44
CA PRO A 422 -25.78 -24.92 -4.72
C PRO A 422 -25.33 -25.39 -3.35
N HIS A 423 -26.26 -25.49 -2.42
CA HIS A 423 -26.02 -26.10 -1.10
C HIS A 423 -26.05 -27.64 -1.15
N THR A 424 -26.13 -28.21 -2.33
CA THR A 424 -26.22 -29.67 -2.54
C THR A 424 -24.84 -30.24 -2.82
N GLU A 425 -24.73 -31.57 -2.65
CA GLU A 425 -23.51 -32.30 -2.97
C GLU A 425 -23.27 -32.36 -4.48
N PHE A 426 -22.02 -32.43 -4.85
CA PHE A 426 -21.56 -32.57 -6.23
C PHE A 426 -20.62 -33.75 -6.37
N THR A 427 -20.87 -34.60 -7.37
CA THR A 427 -19.98 -35.72 -7.68
C THR A 427 -18.92 -35.33 -8.68
N CYS A 428 -17.67 -35.19 -8.22
CA CYS A 428 -16.53 -34.86 -9.04
C CYS A 428 -16.15 -35.98 -10.01
N GLN A 429 -15.44 -35.66 -11.09
CA GLN A 429 -14.85 -36.67 -11.98
C GLN A 429 -13.86 -37.61 -11.26
N CYS A 430 -13.23 -37.15 -10.16
CA CYS A 430 -12.36 -37.96 -9.32
C CYS A 430 -13.14 -38.92 -8.40
N THR A 431 -14.47 -39.03 -8.56
CA THR A 431 -15.43 -39.81 -7.78
C THR A 431 -15.70 -39.28 -6.36
N ALA A 432 -15.03 -38.23 -5.91
CA ALA A 432 -15.34 -37.61 -4.63
C ALA A 432 -16.72 -36.92 -4.69
N VAL A 433 -17.53 -37.15 -3.65
CA VAL A 433 -18.79 -36.47 -3.41
C VAL A 433 -18.53 -35.44 -2.31
N TYR A 434 -18.82 -34.17 -2.60
CA TYR A 434 -18.57 -33.07 -1.66
C TYR A 434 -19.52 -31.90 -1.92
N CYS A 435 -19.77 -31.11 -0.89
CA CYS A 435 -20.47 -29.83 -1.03
C CYS A 435 -19.46 -28.73 -1.45
N PRO A 436 -19.59 -28.13 -2.63
CA PRO A 436 -18.63 -27.10 -3.08
C PRO A 436 -18.63 -25.83 -2.23
N ARG A 437 -19.64 -25.59 -1.40
CA ARG A 437 -19.62 -24.52 -0.40
C ARG A 437 -18.75 -24.83 0.81
N GLU A 438 -18.70 -26.09 1.23
CA GLU A 438 -17.90 -26.56 2.36
C GLU A 438 -16.45 -26.83 1.98
N ASP A 439 -16.23 -27.39 0.78
CA ASP A 439 -14.89 -27.57 0.20
C ASP A 439 -14.76 -26.83 -1.15
N PRO A 440 -14.76 -25.50 -1.14
CA PRO A 440 -14.69 -24.69 -2.35
C PRO A 440 -13.36 -24.82 -3.10
N PHE A 441 -12.34 -25.43 -2.47
CA PHE A 441 -10.99 -25.56 -3.00
C PHE A 441 -10.65 -26.98 -3.46
N HIS A 442 -11.63 -27.88 -3.51
CA HIS A 442 -11.45 -29.25 -4.00
C HIS A 442 -10.64 -29.33 -5.30
N GLY A 443 -10.86 -28.39 -6.22
CA GLY A 443 -10.11 -28.29 -7.48
C GLY A 443 -8.60 -28.15 -7.32
N CYS A 444 -8.10 -27.62 -6.21
CA CYS A 444 -6.68 -27.42 -5.97
C CYS A 444 -5.93 -28.71 -5.60
N HIS A 445 -6.64 -29.69 -5.05
CA HIS A 445 -6.06 -31.01 -4.70
C HIS A 445 -6.60 -32.17 -5.54
N CYS A 446 -7.64 -31.95 -6.31
CA CYS A 446 -8.26 -32.97 -7.15
C CYS A 446 -7.34 -33.48 -8.25
N ASN A 447 -7.40 -34.80 -8.51
CA ASN A 447 -6.56 -35.46 -9.51
C ASN A 447 -6.86 -35.04 -10.95
N ILE A 448 -8.06 -34.54 -11.25
CA ILE A 448 -8.40 -34.01 -12.57
C ILE A 448 -7.48 -32.84 -12.98
N ASN A 449 -6.94 -32.13 -12.00
CA ASN A 449 -6.04 -31.00 -12.17
C ASN A 449 -4.55 -31.35 -12.01
N ALA A 450 -4.19 -32.66 -12.04
CA ALA A 450 -2.82 -33.14 -11.83
C ALA A 450 -1.81 -32.44 -12.77
N GLN A 451 -2.18 -32.23 -14.03
CA GLN A 451 -1.33 -31.54 -15.01
C GLN A 451 -0.91 -30.13 -14.58
N PHE A 452 -1.82 -29.37 -13.95
CA PHE A 452 -1.52 -28.02 -13.46
C PHE A 452 -0.63 -28.06 -12.23
N ARG A 453 -0.80 -29.08 -11.36
CA ARG A 453 0.06 -29.30 -10.19
C ARG A 453 1.49 -29.62 -10.59
N VAL A 454 1.69 -30.48 -11.58
CA VAL A 454 3.04 -30.81 -12.13
C VAL A 454 3.68 -29.59 -12.76
N ARG A 455 2.95 -28.83 -13.58
CA ARG A 455 3.49 -27.61 -14.20
C ARG A 455 3.85 -26.56 -13.16
N ARG A 456 3.03 -26.35 -12.11
CA ARG A 456 3.33 -25.46 -10.98
C ARG A 456 4.62 -25.87 -10.29
N HIS A 457 4.76 -27.15 -9.97
CA HIS A 457 5.96 -27.70 -9.35
C HIS A 457 7.22 -27.41 -10.20
N ASN A 458 7.19 -27.76 -11.47
CA ASN A 458 8.35 -27.57 -12.37
C ASN A 458 8.72 -26.08 -12.53
N GLU A 459 7.75 -25.18 -12.49
CA GLU A 459 8.01 -23.75 -12.61
C GLU A 459 8.65 -23.19 -11.33
N ILE A 460 8.19 -23.65 -10.16
CA ILE A 460 8.80 -23.33 -8.87
C ILE A 460 10.25 -23.84 -8.81
N GLN A 461 10.53 -25.07 -9.25
CA GLN A 461 11.88 -25.62 -9.34
C GLN A 461 12.80 -24.71 -10.18
N ARG A 462 12.35 -24.29 -11.38
CA ARG A 462 13.17 -23.45 -12.28
C ARG A 462 13.48 -22.11 -11.63
N VAL A 463 12.48 -21.45 -11.09
CA VAL A 463 12.66 -20.15 -10.41
C VAL A 463 13.60 -20.30 -9.23
N LEU A 464 13.43 -21.33 -8.41
CA LEU A 464 14.28 -21.59 -7.26
C LEU A 464 15.73 -21.86 -7.67
N LYS A 465 15.95 -22.66 -8.72
CA LYS A 465 17.28 -22.88 -9.32
C LYS A 465 17.93 -21.55 -9.72
N ASP A 466 17.23 -20.72 -10.50
CA ASP A 466 17.78 -19.48 -11.04
C ASP A 466 18.12 -18.47 -9.94
N TYR A 467 17.26 -18.34 -8.92
CA TYR A 467 17.53 -17.46 -7.78
C TYR A 467 18.64 -17.98 -6.88
N THR A 468 18.72 -19.30 -6.66
CA THR A 468 19.82 -19.91 -5.89
C THR A 468 21.17 -19.61 -6.55
N LYS A 469 21.25 -19.78 -7.87
CA LYS A 469 22.46 -19.41 -8.64
C LYS A 469 22.82 -17.94 -8.48
N LYS A 470 21.85 -17.05 -8.67
CA LYS A 470 22.05 -15.59 -8.57
C LYS A 470 22.47 -15.16 -7.16
N CYS A 471 21.81 -15.69 -6.13
CA CYS A 471 22.10 -15.34 -4.75
C CYS A 471 23.47 -15.81 -4.27
N LEU A 472 23.89 -17.00 -4.69
CA LEU A 472 25.16 -17.62 -4.28
C LEU A 472 26.30 -17.40 -5.29
N GLY A 473 26.04 -16.73 -6.43
CA GLY A 473 27.06 -16.52 -7.47
C GLY A 473 27.57 -17.81 -8.10
N LEU A 474 26.73 -18.86 -8.19
CA LEU A 474 27.14 -20.18 -8.62
C LEU A 474 27.09 -20.33 -10.15
N PRO A 475 28.04 -21.10 -10.74
CA PRO A 475 28.00 -21.46 -12.15
C PRO A 475 26.87 -22.49 -12.42
N ASP A 476 26.55 -22.68 -13.71
CA ASP A 476 25.44 -23.56 -14.13
C ASP A 476 25.63 -25.02 -13.69
N HIS A 477 26.88 -25.50 -13.72
CA HIS A 477 27.23 -26.87 -13.33
C HIS A 477 27.21 -27.14 -11.82
N ALA A 478 26.93 -26.14 -10.99
CA ALA A 478 26.83 -26.31 -9.54
C ALA A 478 25.36 -26.51 -9.07
N VAL A 479 24.38 -26.35 -9.97
CA VAL A 479 22.95 -26.48 -9.63
C VAL A 479 22.23 -27.34 -10.66
N HIS A 480 21.85 -28.55 -10.27
CA HIS A 480 21.22 -29.54 -11.15
C HIS A 480 19.73 -29.72 -10.77
N LEU A 481 18.90 -29.97 -11.80
CA LEU A 481 17.51 -30.43 -11.61
C LEU A 481 17.47 -31.96 -11.68
N GLU A 482 16.49 -32.57 -10.99
CA GLU A 482 16.23 -34.01 -10.99
C GLU A 482 17.49 -34.84 -10.66
N ALA A 483 18.24 -34.41 -9.64
CA ALA A 483 19.52 -35.01 -9.30
C ALA A 483 19.35 -36.30 -8.48
N PHE A 484 20.08 -37.34 -8.85
CA PHE A 484 20.10 -38.60 -8.12
C PHE A 484 20.76 -38.41 -6.74
N ALA A 485 19.98 -38.64 -5.67
CA ALA A 485 20.45 -38.51 -4.29
C ALA A 485 20.92 -39.83 -3.65
N GLY A 486 20.50 -40.96 -4.21
CA GLY A 486 20.91 -42.28 -3.73
C GLY A 486 19.77 -43.33 -3.85
N THR A 487 19.96 -44.47 -3.21
CA THR A 487 18.98 -45.53 -3.13
C THR A 487 18.63 -45.89 -1.67
N THR A 488 17.39 -46.31 -1.43
CA THR A 488 16.99 -46.85 -0.13
C THR A 488 17.54 -48.27 0.05
N ALA A 489 17.74 -48.72 1.29
CA ALA A 489 18.08 -50.10 1.53
C ALA A 489 16.93 -51.02 1.01
N GLY A 490 17.32 -52.07 0.28
CA GLY A 490 16.43 -53.18 -0.04
C GLY A 490 16.22 -54.10 1.17
N THR A 491 15.09 -54.82 1.18
CA THR A 491 14.83 -55.94 2.07
C THR A 491 14.53 -57.17 1.22
N ASP A 492 14.48 -58.34 1.81
CA ASP A 492 14.10 -59.57 1.10
C ASP A 492 12.74 -59.51 0.38
N LEU A 493 11.89 -58.57 0.81
CA LEU A 493 10.55 -58.37 0.27
C LEU A 493 10.39 -57.07 -0.52
N VAL A 494 11.33 -56.13 -0.41
CA VAL A 494 11.23 -54.77 -1.04
C VAL A 494 12.55 -54.44 -1.75
N ALA A 495 12.46 -54.26 -3.06
CA ALA A 495 13.63 -53.82 -3.86
C ALA A 495 14.11 -52.40 -3.47
N PRO A 496 15.42 -52.15 -3.56
CA PRO A 496 15.96 -50.79 -3.39
C PRO A 496 15.26 -49.78 -4.31
N LYS A 497 14.87 -48.64 -3.77
CA LYS A 497 14.23 -47.56 -4.54
C LYS A 497 15.18 -46.42 -4.77
N ARG A 498 15.22 -45.93 -6.02
CA ARG A 498 15.96 -44.72 -6.39
C ARG A 498 15.30 -43.50 -5.77
N VAL A 499 16.12 -42.66 -5.14
CA VAL A 499 15.69 -41.36 -4.58
C VAL A 499 16.34 -40.27 -5.42
N THR A 500 15.49 -39.36 -5.90
CA THR A 500 15.89 -38.21 -6.72
C THR A 500 15.42 -36.93 -6.02
N ALA A 501 16.32 -35.97 -5.89
CA ALA A 501 15.97 -34.64 -5.41
C ALA A 501 15.62 -33.73 -6.58
N ASP A 502 14.68 -32.83 -6.38
CA ASP A 502 14.25 -31.88 -7.41
C ASP A 502 15.36 -30.93 -7.83
N ILE A 503 16.21 -30.53 -6.87
CA ILE A 503 17.36 -29.67 -7.11
C ILE A 503 18.52 -30.15 -6.23
N SER A 504 19.72 -30.24 -6.79
CA SER A 504 20.95 -30.33 -6.01
C SER A 504 21.78 -29.07 -6.20
N VAL A 505 22.41 -28.60 -5.13
CA VAL A 505 23.24 -27.38 -5.11
C VAL A 505 24.60 -27.74 -4.49
N ILE A 506 25.69 -27.55 -5.24
CA ILE A 506 27.02 -27.77 -4.76
C ILE A 506 27.61 -26.43 -4.27
N VAL A 507 27.89 -26.36 -2.95
CA VAL A 507 28.48 -25.17 -2.31
C VAL A 507 29.75 -25.59 -1.60
N GLY A 508 30.90 -25.33 -2.22
CA GLY A 508 32.19 -25.83 -1.73
C GLY A 508 32.25 -27.37 -1.73
N ALA A 509 32.44 -27.97 -0.56
CA ALA A 509 32.47 -29.44 -0.37
C ALA A 509 31.09 -30.02 0.00
N GLU A 510 30.06 -29.20 0.20
CA GLU A 510 28.73 -29.64 0.61
C GLU A 510 27.77 -29.71 -0.58
N THR A 511 26.94 -30.75 -0.63
CA THR A 511 25.84 -30.83 -1.59
C THR A 511 24.51 -30.71 -0.82
N LEU A 512 23.71 -29.70 -1.17
CA LEU A 512 22.39 -29.52 -0.65
C LEU A 512 21.36 -30.18 -1.58
N TRP A 513 20.44 -30.95 -1.00
CA TRP A 513 19.39 -31.69 -1.70
C TRP A 513 18.05 -31.03 -1.40
N ILE A 514 17.44 -30.38 -2.38
CA ILE A 514 16.21 -29.61 -2.22
C ILE A 514 15.08 -30.40 -2.89
N ASP A 515 14.02 -30.64 -2.14
CA ASP A 515 12.83 -31.34 -2.61
C ASP A 515 11.62 -30.41 -2.48
N VAL A 516 11.07 -30.01 -3.63
CA VAL A 516 9.95 -29.07 -3.74
C VAL A 516 8.63 -29.82 -3.59
N SER A 517 7.76 -29.38 -2.73
CA SER A 517 6.41 -29.93 -2.59
C SER A 517 5.39 -28.83 -2.36
N VAL A 518 4.21 -29.01 -2.97
CA VAL A 518 3.06 -28.12 -2.73
C VAL A 518 1.91 -28.92 -2.17
N VAL A 519 1.47 -28.57 -0.96
CA VAL A 519 0.41 -29.26 -0.22
C VAL A 519 -0.84 -28.39 -0.12
N ASP A 520 -2.00 -29.01 -0.08
CA ASP A 520 -3.25 -28.31 0.16
C ASP A 520 -3.66 -28.47 1.63
N PRO A 521 -3.67 -27.36 2.41
CA PRO A 521 -4.04 -27.41 3.82
C PRO A 521 -5.51 -27.79 4.05
N GLY A 522 -6.39 -27.58 3.05
CA GLY A 522 -7.81 -27.93 3.11
C GLY A 522 -8.12 -29.41 2.93
N CYS A 523 -7.11 -30.25 2.62
CA CYS A 523 -7.32 -31.70 2.54
C CYS A 523 -7.68 -32.32 3.91
N GLN A 524 -8.66 -33.18 3.95
CA GLN A 524 -9.14 -33.86 5.17
C GLN A 524 -8.01 -34.50 5.99
N HIS A 525 -6.99 -35.07 5.32
CA HIS A 525 -5.82 -35.64 5.97
C HIS A 525 -5.10 -34.65 6.88
N TYR A 526 -4.88 -33.41 6.39
CA TYR A 526 -4.18 -32.38 7.17
C TYR A 526 -5.07 -31.75 8.24
N ILE A 527 -6.36 -31.60 7.95
CA ILE A 527 -7.34 -31.10 8.91
C ILE A 527 -7.45 -32.06 10.10
N GLN A 528 -7.73 -33.32 9.84
CA GLN A 528 -8.02 -34.32 10.90
C GLN A 528 -6.77 -34.66 11.71
N ARG A 529 -5.62 -34.80 11.07
CA ARG A 529 -4.42 -35.31 11.73
C ARG A 529 -3.51 -34.20 12.27
N TYR A 530 -3.52 -33.02 11.65
CA TYR A 530 -2.56 -31.96 11.97
C TYR A 530 -3.23 -30.63 12.32
N ARG A 531 -4.55 -30.57 12.31
CA ARG A 531 -5.35 -29.38 12.65
C ARG A 531 -4.96 -28.16 11.79
N SER A 532 -4.80 -28.34 10.48
CA SER A 532 -4.40 -27.28 9.57
C SER A 532 -5.41 -26.12 9.49
N ASN A 533 -6.65 -26.33 9.92
CA ASN A 533 -7.69 -25.32 10.09
C ASN A 533 -7.51 -24.42 11.33
N GLU A 534 -6.61 -24.78 12.24
CA GLU A 534 -6.35 -24.05 13.48
C GLU A 534 -4.89 -23.64 13.63
N VAL A 535 -3.97 -24.47 13.12
CA VAL A 535 -2.54 -24.28 13.28
C VAL A 535 -1.90 -23.86 11.96
N PRO A 536 -1.38 -22.64 11.85
CA PRO A 536 -0.65 -22.20 10.67
C PRO A 536 0.55 -23.10 10.37
N ASP A 537 0.83 -23.34 9.09
CA ASP A 537 1.95 -24.18 8.59
C ASP A 537 1.83 -25.67 8.92
N ALA A 538 0.75 -26.14 9.53
CA ALA A 538 0.64 -27.52 9.96
C ALA A 538 0.77 -28.52 8.80
N ALA A 539 0.16 -28.22 7.65
CA ALA A 539 0.25 -29.05 6.46
C ALA A 539 1.68 -29.05 5.89
N ALA A 540 2.31 -27.87 5.81
CA ALA A 540 3.69 -27.74 5.34
C ALA A 540 4.68 -28.48 6.26
N LYS A 541 4.57 -28.32 7.59
CA LYS A 541 5.43 -29.00 8.58
C LYS A 541 5.28 -30.52 8.52
N ALA A 542 4.05 -31.03 8.35
CA ALA A 542 3.79 -32.44 8.20
C ALA A 542 4.49 -33.02 6.95
N MET A 543 4.40 -32.32 5.83
CA MET A 543 5.08 -32.72 4.60
C MET A 543 6.62 -32.61 4.71
N GLU A 544 7.14 -31.57 5.36
CA GLU A 544 8.58 -31.45 5.62
C GLU A 544 9.10 -32.65 6.43
N THR A 545 8.37 -33.07 7.45
CA THR A 545 8.69 -34.26 8.26
C THR A 545 8.68 -35.53 7.41
N SER A 546 7.65 -35.71 6.58
CA SER A 546 7.54 -36.86 5.67
C SER A 546 8.72 -36.92 4.69
N LYS A 547 9.11 -35.76 4.10
CA LYS A 547 10.27 -35.68 3.18
C LYS A 547 11.58 -36.00 3.89
N ARG A 548 11.84 -35.48 5.08
CA ARG A 548 13.03 -35.82 5.87
C ARG A 548 13.12 -37.31 6.15
N SER A 549 11.99 -37.94 6.53
CA SER A 549 11.90 -39.35 6.74
C SER A 549 12.22 -40.13 5.45
N HIS A 550 11.72 -39.70 4.30
CA HIS A 550 12.01 -40.33 3.01
C HIS A 550 13.51 -40.31 2.68
N TYR A 551 14.16 -39.17 2.86
CA TYR A 551 15.61 -39.07 2.58
C TYR A 551 16.48 -39.75 3.64
N SER A 552 16.04 -39.89 4.88
CA SER A 552 16.77 -40.61 5.91
C SER A 552 16.86 -42.12 5.62
N ALA A 553 16.02 -42.62 4.72
CA ALA A 553 16.04 -44.00 4.27
C ALA A 553 17.11 -44.28 3.19
N VAL A 554 17.76 -43.26 2.66
CA VAL A 554 18.89 -43.39 1.69
C VAL A 554 20.10 -43.99 2.40
N LYS A 555 20.66 -45.06 1.84
CA LYS A 555 21.82 -45.77 2.40
C LYS A 555 22.98 -45.93 1.44
N ASP A 556 22.74 -45.82 0.13
CA ASP A 556 23.73 -46.01 -0.91
C ASP A 556 23.75 -44.77 -1.84
N PRO A 557 24.91 -44.14 -2.15
CA PRO A 557 26.25 -44.56 -1.77
C PRO A 557 26.61 -44.40 -0.28
N LEU A 558 26.02 -43.39 0.39
CA LEU A 558 26.17 -43.12 1.82
C LEU A 558 24.91 -42.49 2.38
N PRO A 559 24.61 -42.62 3.70
CA PRO A 559 23.54 -41.89 4.34
C PRO A 559 23.69 -40.38 4.14
N LEU A 560 22.62 -39.71 3.73
CA LEU A 560 22.63 -38.26 3.56
C LEU A 560 22.64 -37.55 4.92
N PRO A 561 23.55 -36.58 5.12
CA PRO A 561 23.50 -35.75 6.33
C PRO A 561 22.12 -35.06 6.46
N PRO A 562 21.44 -35.11 7.61
CA PRO A 562 20.12 -34.50 7.77
C PRO A 562 20.08 -32.99 7.44
N ALA A 563 21.18 -32.28 7.71
CA ALA A 563 21.31 -30.86 7.41
C ALA A 563 21.43 -30.53 5.90
N SER A 564 21.85 -31.53 5.07
CA SER A 564 21.95 -31.35 3.63
C SER A 564 20.62 -31.51 2.89
N VAL A 565 19.59 -32.06 3.55
CA VAL A 565 18.26 -32.25 2.97
C VAL A 565 17.35 -31.10 3.34
N ILE A 566 16.87 -30.39 2.33
CA ILE A 566 16.02 -29.22 2.48
C ILE A 566 14.66 -29.50 1.85
N PRO A 567 13.65 -29.88 2.66
CA PRO A 567 12.28 -29.92 2.17
C PRO A 567 11.80 -28.49 1.88
N PHE A 568 11.65 -28.16 0.60
CA PHE A 568 11.12 -26.88 0.17
C PHE A 568 9.61 -27.00 -0.03
N VAL A 569 8.89 -26.94 1.08
CA VAL A 569 7.44 -27.14 1.09
C VAL A 569 6.71 -25.81 1.11
N LEU A 570 5.65 -25.73 0.31
CA LEU A 570 4.68 -24.63 0.36
C LEU A 570 3.26 -25.16 0.34
N GLU A 571 2.37 -24.37 0.86
CA GLU A 571 0.93 -24.63 0.75
C GLU A 571 0.40 -24.05 -0.56
N THR A 572 -0.72 -24.57 -1.03
CA THR A 572 -1.34 -24.20 -2.33
C THR A 572 -1.60 -22.69 -2.45
N SER A 573 -1.84 -22.00 -1.32
CA SER A 573 -1.97 -20.54 -1.27
C SER A 573 -0.69 -19.77 -1.60
N GLY A 574 0.48 -20.43 -1.53
CA GLY A 574 1.81 -19.85 -1.64
C GLY A 574 2.51 -19.61 -0.29
N ARG A 575 1.92 -20.05 0.83
CA ARG A 575 2.54 -20.00 2.16
C ARG A 575 3.73 -20.95 2.18
N LEU A 576 4.88 -20.47 2.63
CA LEU A 576 6.11 -21.25 2.73
C LEU A 576 6.21 -21.93 4.08
N GLY A 577 6.63 -23.20 4.09
CA GLY A 577 6.98 -23.90 5.31
C GLY A 577 8.29 -23.38 5.93
N PRO A 578 8.53 -23.71 7.22
CA PRO A 578 9.71 -23.22 7.94
C PRO A 578 11.05 -23.54 7.27
N SER A 579 11.22 -24.75 6.73
CA SER A 579 12.47 -25.16 6.03
C SER A 579 12.68 -24.36 4.74
N ALA A 580 11.62 -24.09 3.98
CA ALA A 580 11.69 -23.27 2.78
C ALA A 580 12.06 -21.82 3.09
N LEU A 581 11.48 -21.24 4.15
CA LEU A 581 11.82 -19.90 4.63
C LEU A 581 13.26 -19.81 5.09
N GLY A 582 13.73 -20.78 5.88
CA GLY A 582 15.12 -20.87 6.34
C GLY A 582 16.10 -20.98 5.18
N PHE A 583 15.79 -21.79 4.16
CA PHE A 583 16.61 -21.89 2.96
C PHE A 583 16.69 -20.56 2.19
N ILE A 584 15.56 -19.90 1.94
CA ILE A 584 15.53 -18.58 1.28
C ILE A 584 16.36 -17.56 2.06
N GLN A 585 16.28 -17.55 3.39
CA GLN A 585 17.09 -16.68 4.25
C GLN A 585 18.59 -17.01 4.11
N ARG A 586 18.94 -18.30 4.14
CA ARG A 586 20.33 -18.78 3.98
C ARG A 586 20.94 -18.34 2.66
N ILE A 587 20.27 -18.55 1.52
CA ILE A 587 20.82 -18.22 0.20
C ILE A 587 20.83 -16.71 -0.09
N SER A 588 19.86 -15.96 0.44
CA SER A 588 19.77 -14.52 0.15
C SER A 588 20.69 -13.67 1.02
N GLY A 589 21.09 -14.12 2.21
CA GLY A 589 21.94 -13.36 3.12
C GLY A 589 21.48 -11.90 3.25
N ALA A 590 22.37 -10.96 2.92
CA ALA A 590 22.09 -9.52 2.89
C ALA A 590 21.31 -9.03 1.65
N HIS A 591 21.08 -9.88 0.65
CA HIS A 591 20.41 -9.50 -0.61
C HIS A 591 18.89 -9.44 -0.47
N THR A 592 18.38 -8.48 0.30
CA THR A 592 16.93 -8.29 0.59
C THR A 592 16.10 -8.10 -0.68
N TYR A 593 16.65 -7.47 -1.71
CA TYR A 593 15.98 -7.29 -3.01
C TYR A 593 15.71 -8.63 -3.70
N LEU A 594 16.73 -9.48 -3.86
CA LEU A 594 16.60 -10.80 -4.51
C LEU A 594 15.63 -11.70 -3.73
N ARG A 595 15.71 -11.66 -2.38
CA ARG A 595 14.74 -12.34 -1.52
C ARG A 595 13.30 -11.91 -1.81
N SER A 596 13.06 -10.60 -1.85
CA SER A 596 11.72 -10.05 -2.13
C SER A 596 11.21 -10.45 -3.52
N GLN A 597 12.10 -10.46 -4.53
CA GLN A 597 11.75 -10.88 -5.88
C GLN A 597 11.39 -12.36 -5.94
N LEU A 598 12.19 -13.25 -5.32
CA LEU A 598 11.90 -14.68 -5.27
C LEU A 598 10.53 -14.98 -4.63
N LEU A 599 10.24 -14.34 -3.47
CA LEU A 599 8.96 -14.49 -2.79
C LEU A 599 7.78 -14.05 -3.65
N LYS A 600 7.92 -12.92 -4.37
CA LYS A 600 6.90 -12.44 -5.30
C LYS A 600 6.68 -13.40 -6.47
N GLU A 601 7.75 -13.96 -7.03
CA GLU A 601 7.67 -14.94 -8.12
C GLU A 601 6.94 -16.21 -7.71
N ILE A 602 7.34 -16.80 -6.58
CA ILE A 602 6.69 -18.01 -6.05
C ILE A 602 5.21 -17.75 -5.80
N ASN A 603 4.88 -16.61 -5.17
CA ASN A 603 3.50 -16.23 -4.90
C ASN A 603 2.68 -16.07 -6.18
N PHE A 604 3.27 -15.47 -7.22
CA PHE A 604 2.62 -15.29 -8.51
C PHE A 604 2.38 -16.62 -9.23
N ILE A 605 3.34 -17.54 -9.22
CA ILE A 605 3.18 -18.90 -9.77
C ILE A 605 2.04 -19.63 -9.05
N CYS A 606 2.02 -19.63 -7.72
CA CYS A 606 0.94 -20.25 -6.95
C CYS A 606 -0.42 -19.65 -7.29
N ALA A 607 -0.51 -18.33 -7.44
CA ALA A 607 -1.74 -17.64 -7.80
C ALA A 607 -2.27 -18.05 -9.18
N ILE A 608 -1.41 -18.09 -10.21
CA ILE A 608 -1.78 -18.50 -11.57
C ILE A 608 -2.31 -19.91 -11.59
N TYR A 609 -1.58 -20.85 -11.00
CA TYR A 609 -1.98 -22.26 -11.06
C TYR A 609 -3.19 -22.58 -10.19
N SER A 610 -3.37 -21.92 -9.05
CA SER A 610 -4.60 -21.99 -8.28
C SER A 610 -5.79 -21.48 -9.09
N GLY A 611 -5.64 -20.34 -9.76
CA GLY A 611 -6.67 -19.79 -10.65
C GLY A 611 -7.06 -20.74 -11.79
N ARG A 612 -6.07 -21.37 -12.44
CA ARG A 612 -6.31 -22.35 -13.51
C ARG A 612 -7.07 -23.58 -13.02
N MET A 613 -6.68 -24.11 -11.86
CA MET A 613 -7.34 -25.27 -11.26
C MET A 613 -8.77 -24.96 -10.85
N LEU A 614 -9.00 -23.82 -10.23
CA LEU A 614 -10.33 -23.38 -9.79
C LEU A 614 -11.24 -23.06 -10.99
N GLU A 615 -10.73 -22.38 -12.02
CA GLU A 615 -11.47 -22.13 -13.27
C GLU A 615 -11.86 -23.44 -13.96
N ALA A 616 -10.91 -24.36 -14.15
CA ALA A 616 -11.18 -25.65 -14.77
C ALA A 616 -12.23 -26.47 -14.00
N THR A 617 -12.17 -26.47 -12.67
CA THR A 617 -13.17 -27.14 -11.83
C THR A 617 -14.54 -26.49 -11.98
N ARG A 618 -14.63 -25.17 -12.02
CA ARG A 618 -15.87 -24.43 -12.22
C ARG A 618 -16.48 -24.73 -13.58
N GLU A 619 -15.68 -24.71 -14.64
CA GLU A 619 -16.14 -25.02 -15.99
C GLU A 619 -16.68 -26.45 -16.08
N TRP A 620 -15.98 -27.38 -15.43
CA TRP A 620 -16.43 -28.76 -15.39
C TRP A 620 -17.76 -28.92 -14.63
N MET A 621 -17.96 -28.24 -13.50
CA MET A 621 -19.22 -28.23 -12.77
C MET A 621 -20.38 -27.70 -13.61
N ARG A 622 -20.17 -26.60 -14.33
CA ARG A 622 -21.17 -26.00 -15.22
C ARG A 622 -21.54 -26.90 -16.39
N ALA A 623 -20.56 -27.63 -16.91
CA ALA A 623 -20.77 -28.57 -18.02
C ALA A 623 -21.46 -29.87 -17.59
N ASN A 624 -21.58 -30.15 -16.29
CA ASN A 624 -22.12 -31.39 -15.75
C ASN A 624 -23.23 -31.17 -14.71
N PRO A 625 -24.33 -30.48 -15.06
CA PRO A 625 -25.39 -30.13 -14.11
C PRO A 625 -26.07 -31.37 -13.50
N HIS A 626 -26.04 -32.52 -14.19
CA HIS A 626 -26.60 -33.80 -13.72
C HIS A 626 -25.79 -34.45 -12.58
N LYS A 627 -24.62 -33.90 -12.23
CA LYS A 627 -23.76 -34.37 -11.13
C LYS A 627 -24.09 -33.77 -9.77
N TRP A 628 -25.03 -32.85 -9.73
CA TRP A 628 -25.54 -32.31 -8.48
C TRP A 628 -26.58 -33.25 -7.90
N SER A 629 -26.51 -33.50 -6.60
CA SER A 629 -27.58 -34.20 -5.89
C SER A 629 -28.85 -33.33 -5.90
N ALA A 630 -30.00 -33.96 -6.10
CA ALA A 630 -31.28 -33.28 -6.18
C ALA A 630 -31.66 -32.60 -4.85
#